data_c4a8680a3054360ea4743737232e606b
#
_entry.id   c4a8680a3054360ea4743737232e606b
#
_cell.length_a   1.000
_cell.length_b   1.000
_cell.length_c   1.000
_cell.angle_alpha   90.00
_cell.angle_beta   90.00
_cell.angle_gamma   90.00
#
_symmetry.space_group_name_H-M   'P 1'
#
loop_
_entity.id
_entity.type
_entity.pdbx_description
1 polymer ?
#
loop_
_entity_poly.entity_id
_entity_poly.type
_entity_poly.pdbx_seq_one_letter_code
_entity_poly.pdbx_strand_id
1 'polypeptide(L)'
;MKSNRIFSSFLFLFLLTACSSPTIPAAPAGKPGDILYQEEFEKNTTGWDRVSNDNGIMDYDSGGYRILIKQPEFNLWSTPEKDFGDVRVEADVFRLNGPTENRQGLMCRYQHGDYYFFIISNDGYYAIGKFIGGQTLLLGQTAMQPSEFIQKEAVNHLRADCTGNSLTFYINYDQVASAQDTDFKNGDVGLLAGAFSQAGVDVLFDHFTVIQP
;
A
#
# COMPACT_ATOMS: atom_id res chain seq x y z
N MET A 1 65.89 -50.79 0.29
CA MET A 1 65.01 -50.10 1.31
C MET A 1 64.01 -49.28 0.58
N LYS A 2 62.73 -49.72 0.52
CA LYS A 2 61.62 -48.99 -0.16
C LYS A 2 60.86 -48.18 0.91
N SER A 3 60.81 -46.88 0.74
CA SER A 3 60.00 -45.96 1.62
C SER A 3 58.63 -45.74 1.00
N ASN A 4 57.59 -46.22 1.70
CA ASN A 4 56.20 -46.02 1.36
C ASN A 4 55.75 -44.66 1.96
N ARG A 5 55.34 -43.72 1.09
CA ARG A 5 54.66 -42.51 1.50
C ARG A 5 53.16 -42.73 1.38
N ILE A 6 52.45 -42.66 2.51
CA ILE A 6 50.99 -42.71 2.61
C ILE A 6 50.48 -41.29 2.38
N PHE A 7 49.71 -41.08 1.28
CA PHE A 7 48.97 -39.85 1.01
C PHE A 7 47.63 -39.94 1.73
N SER A 8 47.47 -39.13 2.78
CA SER A 8 46.16 -38.97 3.48
C SER A 8 45.37 -37.89 2.75
N SER A 9 44.28 -38.31 2.09
CA SER A 9 43.35 -37.42 1.40
C SER A 9 42.31 -36.93 2.39
N PHE A 10 42.40 -35.65 2.79
CA PHE A 10 41.40 -34.98 3.62
C PHE A 10 40.24 -34.55 2.73
N LEU A 11 39.10 -35.22 2.85
CA LEU A 11 37.83 -34.82 2.20
C LEU A 11 37.15 -33.73 3.03
N PHE A 12 37.21 -32.47 2.51
CA PHE A 12 36.51 -31.36 3.11
C PHE A 12 35.03 -31.39 2.70
N LEU A 13 34.16 -31.72 3.64
CA LEU A 13 32.73 -31.72 3.48
C LEU A 13 32.21 -30.25 3.66
N PHE A 14 31.89 -29.57 2.55
CA PHE A 14 31.25 -28.26 2.59
C PHE A 14 29.77 -28.44 2.97
N LEU A 15 29.41 -28.03 4.17
CA LEU A 15 28.02 -27.86 4.60
C LEU A 15 27.47 -26.55 4.01
N LEU A 16 26.65 -26.66 2.97
CA LEU A 16 25.86 -25.56 2.44
C LEU A 16 24.69 -25.30 3.40
N THR A 17 24.81 -24.27 4.24
CA THR A 17 23.67 -23.75 5.00
C THR A 17 22.78 -22.93 4.06
N ALA A 18 21.66 -23.51 3.66
CA ALA A 18 20.61 -22.80 2.95
C ALA A 18 19.93 -21.81 3.92
N CYS A 19 20.13 -20.52 3.72
CA CYS A 19 19.31 -19.47 4.37
C CYS A 19 17.89 -19.54 3.78
N SER A 20 16.94 -20.11 4.51
CA SER A 20 15.53 -19.99 4.21
C SER A 20 15.07 -18.60 4.67
N SER A 21 14.67 -17.74 3.73
CA SER A 21 13.97 -16.51 4.03
C SER A 21 12.65 -16.82 4.74
N PRO A 22 12.25 -16.05 5.77
CA PRO A 22 10.95 -16.25 6.40
C PRO A 22 9.84 -15.94 5.37
N THR A 23 9.07 -16.94 5.01
CA THR A 23 7.82 -16.78 4.25
C THR A 23 6.76 -16.25 5.21
N ILE A 24 6.24 -15.04 4.95
CA ILE A 24 5.05 -14.50 5.62
C ILE A 24 3.90 -15.46 5.26
N PRO A 25 3.15 -16.00 6.23
CA PRO A 25 2.01 -16.84 5.93
C PRO A 25 0.97 -16.06 5.12
N ALA A 26 0.53 -16.59 3.98
CA ALA A 26 -0.59 -16.04 3.24
C ALA A 26 -1.83 -16.02 4.14
N ALA A 27 -2.60 -14.92 4.10
CA ALA A 27 -3.87 -14.85 4.81
C ALA A 27 -4.80 -15.99 4.33
N PRO A 28 -5.63 -16.58 5.22
CA PRO A 28 -6.53 -17.65 4.83
C PRO A 28 -7.49 -17.15 3.74
N ALA A 29 -7.72 -17.97 2.72
CA ALA A 29 -8.72 -17.68 1.71
C ALA A 29 -10.11 -17.67 2.36
N GLY A 30 -10.75 -16.50 2.40
CA GLY A 30 -12.10 -16.30 2.90
C GLY A 30 -13.17 -16.67 1.86
N LYS A 31 -14.44 -16.61 2.26
CA LYS A 31 -15.57 -16.62 1.33
C LYS A 31 -15.83 -15.19 0.84
N PRO A 32 -16.42 -14.99 -0.35
CA PRO A 32 -16.82 -13.66 -0.78
C PRO A 32 -17.60 -12.90 0.28
N GLY A 33 -17.15 -11.70 0.62
CA GLY A 33 -17.72 -10.86 1.68
C GLY A 33 -17.11 -11.05 3.08
N ASP A 34 -16.25 -12.05 3.30
CA ASP A 34 -15.57 -12.21 4.60
C ASP A 34 -14.57 -11.05 4.81
N ILE A 35 -14.55 -10.51 6.03
CA ILE A 35 -13.53 -9.54 6.45
C ILE A 35 -12.23 -10.30 6.73
N LEU A 36 -11.20 -10.02 5.95
CA LEU A 36 -9.86 -10.60 6.09
C LEU A 36 -9.00 -9.81 7.10
N TYR A 37 -9.21 -8.50 7.17
CA TYR A 37 -8.56 -7.60 8.11
C TYR A 37 -9.39 -6.33 8.30
N GLN A 38 -9.38 -5.78 9.51
CA GLN A 38 -10.07 -4.53 9.84
C GLN A 38 -9.26 -3.74 10.85
N GLU A 39 -9.25 -2.42 10.72
CA GLU A 39 -8.60 -1.50 11.62
C GLU A 39 -9.40 -0.19 11.75
N GLU A 40 -9.77 0.13 12.99
CA GLU A 40 -10.51 1.34 13.36
C GLU A 40 -9.59 2.43 13.97
N PHE A 41 -8.30 2.16 14.06
CA PHE A 41 -7.27 3.05 14.58
C PHE A 41 -7.52 3.65 15.99
N GLU A 42 -8.50 3.13 16.71
CA GLU A 42 -8.79 3.57 18.08
C GLU A 42 -7.66 3.26 19.07
N LYS A 43 -6.85 2.23 18.76
CA LYS A 43 -5.73 1.76 19.58
C LYS A 43 -4.42 1.83 18.79
N ASN A 44 -3.41 2.42 19.39
CA ASN A 44 -2.08 2.57 18.78
C ASN A 44 -1.18 1.32 18.90
N THR A 45 -1.76 0.12 18.89
CA THR A 45 -1.04 -1.15 19.13
C THR A 45 -1.19 -2.17 18.01
N THR A 46 -1.77 -1.80 16.88
CA THR A 46 -2.17 -2.72 15.81
C THR A 46 -1.11 -2.97 14.74
N GLY A 47 0.08 -2.38 14.90
CA GLY A 47 1.25 -2.70 14.07
C GLY A 47 1.48 -1.79 12.87
N TRP A 48 0.67 -0.75 12.68
CA TRP A 48 0.92 0.25 11.64
C TRP A 48 2.13 1.12 12.01
N ASP A 49 2.86 1.58 11.00
CA ASP A 49 4.08 2.37 11.17
C ASP A 49 3.84 3.64 12.00
N ARG A 50 4.80 3.93 12.88
CA ARG A 50 4.84 5.20 13.62
C ARG A 50 6.14 5.91 13.29
N VAL A 51 6.04 6.98 12.52
CA VAL A 51 7.19 7.75 12.02
C VAL A 51 6.99 9.21 12.33
N SER A 52 8.04 9.86 12.82
CA SER A 52 8.09 11.32 12.97
C SER A 52 9.51 11.80 12.65
N ASN A 53 9.67 12.44 11.50
CA ASN A 53 10.95 12.94 11.01
C ASN A 53 10.76 14.19 10.12
N ASP A 54 11.82 14.62 9.44
CA ASP A 54 11.80 15.79 8.56
C ASP A 54 10.96 15.59 7.29
N ASN A 55 10.69 14.34 6.91
CA ASN A 55 9.85 14.03 5.73
C ASN A 55 8.35 14.06 6.06
N GLY A 56 7.99 13.71 7.31
CA GLY A 56 6.58 13.69 7.71
C GLY A 56 6.31 13.02 9.03
N ILE A 57 5.02 12.78 9.26
CA ILE A 57 4.49 12.05 10.41
C ILE A 57 3.53 10.99 9.87
N MET A 58 3.64 9.79 10.40
CA MET A 58 2.62 8.74 10.34
C MET A 58 2.37 8.28 11.77
N ASP A 59 1.17 8.41 12.27
CA ASP A 59 0.82 8.00 13.64
C ASP A 59 -0.70 7.89 13.80
N TYR A 60 -1.11 7.21 14.85
CA TYR A 60 -2.48 7.22 15.34
C TYR A 60 -2.80 8.59 15.93
N ASP A 61 -3.90 9.20 15.52
CA ASP A 61 -4.34 10.52 15.98
C ASP A 61 -5.87 10.60 15.95
N SER A 62 -6.45 11.01 17.07
CA SER A 62 -7.89 11.33 17.18
C SER A 62 -8.85 10.23 16.72
N GLY A 63 -8.48 8.96 16.92
CA GLY A 63 -9.28 7.80 16.51
C GLY A 63 -9.12 7.40 15.04
N GLY A 64 -8.12 7.92 14.34
CA GLY A 64 -7.77 7.58 12.98
C GLY A 64 -6.27 7.38 12.80
N TYR A 65 -5.84 7.19 11.58
CA TYR A 65 -4.42 7.11 11.19
C TYR A 65 -4.03 8.33 10.36
N ARG A 66 -3.19 9.17 10.92
CA ARG A 66 -2.79 10.44 10.32
C ARG A 66 -1.50 10.29 9.53
N ILE A 67 -1.48 10.87 8.32
CA ILE A 67 -0.28 11.03 7.50
C ILE A 67 -0.09 12.52 7.18
N LEU A 68 1.00 13.11 7.69
CA LEU A 68 1.42 14.48 7.40
C LEU A 68 2.69 14.47 6.56
N ILE A 69 2.65 15.06 5.37
CA ILE A 69 3.80 15.18 4.45
C ILE A 69 4.42 16.56 4.60
N LYS A 70 5.68 16.62 5.05
CA LYS A 70 6.42 17.87 5.30
C LYS A 70 7.32 18.31 4.15
N GLN A 71 7.46 17.46 3.12
CA GLN A 71 8.31 17.75 1.96
C GLN A 71 7.47 17.78 0.67
N PRO A 72 7.77 18.67 -0.30
CA PRO A 72 7.17 18.61 -1.63
C PRO A 72 7.65 17.37 -2.38
N GLU A 73 6.87 16.91 -3.36
CA GLU A 73 7.17 15.77 -4.23
C GLU A 73 7.49 14.47 -3.47
N PHE A 74 6.91 14.31 -2.28
CA PHE A 74 7.17 13.20 -1.37
C PHE A 74 5.88 12.43 -1.04
N ASN A 75 6.01 11.11 -0.86
CA ASN A 75 4.93 10.23 -0.43
C ASN A 75 5.33 9.47 0.83
N LEU A 76 4.36 9.24 1.71
CA LEU A 76 4.43 8.29 2.80
C LEU A 76 3.31 7.26 2.65
N TRP A 77 3.58 6.05 3.09
CA TRP A 77 2.61 4.96 3.11
C TRP A 77 2.86 4.07 4.32
N SER A 78 1.81 3.37 4.74
CA SER A 78 1.88 2.36 5.79
C SER A 78 1.01 1.16 5.44
N THR A 79 1.43 -0.01 5.91
CA THR A 79 0.78 -1.30 5.65
C THR A 79 0.62 -2.09 6.95
N PRO A 80 -0.35 -3.01 7.06
CA PRO A 80 -0.52 -3.88 8.22
C PRO A 80 0.44 -5.08 8.27
N GLU A 81 1.45 -5.15 7.40
CA GLU A 81 2.44 -6.24 7.31
C GLU A 81 1.80 -7.62 7.07
N LYS A 82 0.93 -7.71 6.05
CA LYS A 82 0.24 -8.94 5.66
C LYS A 82 0.44 -9.24 4.17
N ASP A 83 0.09 -10.45 3.76
CA ASP A 83 0.10 -10.86 2.35
C ASP A 83 -1.31 -11.32 1.95
N PHE A 84 -1.85 -10.66 0.92
CA PHE A 84 -3.18 -10.93 0.38
C PHE A 84 -3.06 -11.24 -1.12
N GLY A 85 -3.96 -12.10 -1.61
CA GLY A 85 -4.16 -12.33 -3.04
C GLY A 85 -5.15 -11.31 -3.62
N ASP A 86 -6.31 -11.82 -4.05
CA ASP A 86 -7.43 -10.97 -4.47
C ASP A 86 -8.12 -10.35 -3.27
N VAL A 87 -8.31 -9.02 -3.32
CA VAL A 87 -8.90 -8.26 -2.21
C VAL A 87 -9.75 -7.10 -2.71
N ARG A 88 -10.70 -6.71 -1.87
CA ARG A 88 -11.29 -5.38 -1.80
C ARG A 88 -10.69 -4.67 -0.59
N VAL A 89 -10.18 -3.47 -0.80
CA VAL A 89 -9.66 -2.59 0.25
C VAL A 89 -10.54 -1.36 0.32
N GLU A 90 -11.00 -1.01 1.52
CA GLU A 90 -11.84 0.16 1.77
C GLU A 90 -11.24 0.99 2.91
N ALA A 91 -11.37 2.33 2.83
CA ALA A 91 -11.11 3.24 3.94
C ALA A 91 -11.81 4.57 3.71
N ASP A 92 -12.09 5.25 4.80
CA ASP A 92 -12.48 6.64 4.80
C ASP A 92 -11.25 7.54 4.88
N VAL A 93 -11.26 8.66 4.16
CA VAL A 93 -10.17 9.64 4.19
C VAL A 93 -10.69 11.07 4.25
N PHE A 94 -10.04 11.88 5.08
CA PHE A 94 -10.35 13.29 5.25
C PHE A 94 -9.07 14.14 5.24
N ARG A 95 -9.08 15.25 4.48
CA ARG A 95 -8.00 16.22 4.50
C ARG A 95 -8.14 17.12 5.74
N LEU A 96 -7.19 17.03 6.66
CA LEU A 96 -7.14 17.86 7.86
C LEU A 96 -6.63 19.27 7.52
N ASN A 97 -5.60 19.38 6.67
CA ASN A 97 -4.98 20.65 6.30
C ASN A 97 -4.12 20.51 5.02
N GLY A 98 -3.55 21.62 4.57
CA GLY A 98 -2.59 21.67 3.47
C GLY A 98 -3.23 21.90 2.10
N PRO A 99 -2.43 21.79 1.02
CA PRO A 99 -2.88 22.05 -0.34
C PRO A 99 -3.99 21.09 -0.78
N THR A 100 -4.90 21.57 -1.62
CA THR A 100 -5.93 20.72 -2.24
C THR A 100 -5.36 19.85 -3.35
N GLU A 101 -4.31 20.28 -4.02
CA GLU A 101 -3.52 19.47 -4.95
C GLU A 101 -2.62 18.54 -4.14
N ASN A 102 -3.10 17.33 -3.90
CA ASN A 102 -2.46 16.33 -3.06
C ASN A 102 -2.69 14.92 -3.57
N ARG A 103 -2.17 13.92 -2.87
CA ARG A 103 -2.44 12.50 -3.10
C ARG A 103 -2.86 11.89 -1.77
N GLN A 104 -3.96 11.17 -1.79
CA GLN A 104 -4.42 10.36 -0.67
C GLN A 104 -5.18 9.15 -1.20
N GLY A 105 -4.97 7.98 -0.63
CA GLY A 105 -5.62 6.81 -1.16
C GLY A 105 -5.15 5.48 -0.61
N LEU A 106 -5.48 4.45 -1.39
CA LEU A 106 -5.29 3.05 -1.06
C LEU A 106 -4.21 2.43 -1.93
N MET A 107 -3.61 1.36 -1.44
CA MET A 107 -2.70 0.52 -2.20
C MET A 107 -3.04 -0.96 -2.01
N CYS A 108 -2.73 -1.77 -3.03
CA CYS A 108 -2.78 -3.22 -2.94
C CYS A 108 -1.57 -3.86 -3.61
N ARG A 109 -1.33 -5.12 -3.23
CA ARG A 109 -0.23 -5.96 -3.74
C ARG A 109 1.14 -5.31 -3.57
N TYR A 110 1.34 -4.64 -2.43
CA TYR A 110 2.63 -4.05 -2.08
C TYR A 110 3.66 -5.15 -1.83
N GLN A 111 4.78 -5.08 -2.53
CA GLN A 111 5.95 -5.94 -2.36
C GLN A 111 7.24 -5.15 -2.58
N HIS A 112 8.12 -5.09 -1.58
CA HIS A 112 9.46 -4.52 -1.70
C HIS A 112 9.54 -3.10 -2.30
N GLY A 113 8.49 -2.30 -2.11
CA GLY A 113 8.41 -0.94 -2.64
C GLY A 113 7.61 -0.79 -3.93
N ASP A 114 7.23 -1.88 -4.57
CA ASP A 114 6.38 -1.90 -5.76
C ASP A 114 4.92 -2.19 -5.38
N TYR A 115 3.93 -1.53 -6.00
CA TYR A 115 2.51 -1.66 -5.63
C TYR A 115 1.56 -1.06 -6.67
N TYR A 116 0.28 -1.44 -6.61
CA TYR A 116 -0.80 -0.68 -7.25
C TYR A 116 -1.35 0.36 -6.29
N PHE A 117 -1.72 1.54 -6.84
CA PHE A 117 -2.32 2.62 -6.07
C PHE A 117 -3.63 3.13 -6.69
N PHE A 118 -4.49 3.65 -5.82
CA PHE A 118 -5.80 4.24 -6.12
C PHE A 118 -5.89 5.53 -5.32
N ILE A 119 -5.77 6.66 -5.98
CA ILE A 119 -5.64 7.95 -5.31
C ILE A 119 -6.70 8.94 -5.74
N ILE A 120 -7.04 9.81 -4.82
CA ILE A 120 -7.76 11.06 -5.07
C ILE A 120 -6.89 12.25 -4.69
N SER A 121 -7.30 13.41 -5.17
CA SER A 121 -6.77 14.72 -4.80
C SER A 121 -7.94 15.64 -4.47
N ASN A 122 -7.80 16.48 -3.43
CA ASN A 122 -8.90 17.36 -2.97
C ASN A 122 -9.25 18.48 -3.97
N ASP A 123 -8.47 18.70 -5.00
CA ASP A 123 -8.83 19.59 -6.12
C ASP A 123 -9.83 18.93 -7.10
N GLY A 124 -10.13 17.63 -6.91
CA GLY A 124 -11.20 16.91 -7.62
C GLY A 124 -10.72 15.92 -8.69
N TYR A 125 -9.50 15.42 -8.58
CA TYR A 125 -8.93 14.46 -9.53
C TYR A 125 -8.66 13.10 -8.87
N TYR A 126 -8.66 12.04 -9.69
CA TYR A 126 -8.30 10.67 -9.25
C TYR A 126 -7.36 9.99 -10.24
N ALA A 127 -6.71 8.93 -9.79
CA ALA A 127 -5.93 8.05 -10.66
C ALA A 127 -5.88 6.61 -10.12
N ILE A 128 -5.76 5.64 -11.05
CA ILE A 128 -5.24 4.30 -10.81
C ILE A 128 -3.84 4.23 -11.44
N GLY A 129 -2.91 3.60 -10.74
CA GLY A 129 -1.57 3.41 -11.28
C GLY A 129 -0.79 2.34 -10.55
N LYS A 130 0.48 2.23 -10.91
CA LYS A 130 1.45 1.41 -10.21
C LYS A 130 2.74 2.17 -9.96
N PHE A 131 3.39 1.83 -8.88
CA PHE A 131 4.77 2.22 -8.61
C PHE A 131 5.62 0.96 -8.79
N ILE A 132 6.60 1.01 -9.69
CA ILE A 132 7.46 -0.12 -10.02
C ILE A 132 8.88 0.36 -10.33
N GLY A 133 9.88 -0.22 -9.68
CA GLY A 133 11.28 0.13 -9.92
C GLY A 133 11.60 1.62 -9.73
N GLY A 134 10.94 2.30 -8.78
CA GLY A 134 11.12 3.72 -8.52
C GLY A 134 10.35 4.66 -9.46
N GLN A 135 9.47 4.14 -10.33
CA GLN A 135 8.70 4.92 -11.30
C GLN A 135 7.20 4.82 -11.06
N THR A 136 6.51 5.94 -11.21
CA THR A 136 5.05 6.02 -11.19
C THR A 136 4.51 5.88 -12.62
N LEU A 137 3.61 4.93 -12.85
CA LEU A 137 2.92 4.70 -14.11
C LEU A 137 1.42 4.69 -13.89
N LEU A 138 0.68 5.55 -14.58
CA LEU A 138 -0.78 5.54 -14.57
C LEU A 138 -1.30 4.38 -15.43
N LEU A 139 -2.42 3.78 -15.04
CA LEU A 139 -3.04 2.66 -15.73
C LEU A 139 -4.38 3.09 -16.34
N GLY A 140 -4.54 2.82 -17.65
CA GLY A 140 -5.74 3.18 -18.39
C GLY A 140 -5.93 4.67 -18.67
N GLN A 141 -4.96 5.50 -18.27
CA GLN A 141 -5.04 6.97 -18.42
C GLN A 141 -3.64 7.57 -18.51
N THR A 142 -3.51 8.76 -19.11
CA THR A 142 -2.23 9.47 -19.27
C THR A 142 -2.03 10.59 -18.25
N ALA A 143 -3.07 11.00 -17.54
CA ALA A 143 -3.06 11.98 -16.46
C ALA A 143 -4.20 11.66 -15.47
N MET A 144 -4.15 12.23 -14.27
CA MET A 144 -5.27 12.17 -13.33
C MET A 144 -6.54 12.71 -14.00
N GLN A 145 -7.69 12.09 -13.73
CA GLN A 145 -8.98 12.41 -14.32
C GLN A 145 -9.87 13.14 -13.32
N PRO A 146 -10.68 14.11 -13.74
CA PRO A 146 -11.62 14.78 -12.85
C PRO A 146 -12.77 13.83 -12.47
N SER A 147 -13.29 14.01 -11.24
CA SER A 147 -14.49 13.32 -10.76
C SER A 147 -15.34 14.23 -9.89
N GLU A 148 -16.65 14.28 -10.19
CA GLU A 148 -17.64 14.98 -9.37
C GLU A 148 -17.99 14.23 -8.09
N PHE A 149 -17.64 12.96 -7.98
CA PHE A 149 -17.87 12.15 -6.78
C PHE A 149 -16.92 12.50 -5.63
N ILE A 150 -15.81 13.22 -5.88
CA ILE A 150 -14.87 13.64 -4.84
C ILE A 150 -15.45 14.80 -4.03
N GLN A 151 -15.65 14.56 -2.74
CA GLN A 151 -16.03 15.58 -1.77
C GLN A 151 -14.79 16.33 -1.28
N LYS A 152 -14.59 17.56 -1.79
CA LYS A 152 -13.34 18.31 -1.60
C LYS A 152 -13.07 18.70 -0.14
N GLU A 153 -14.12 18.93 0.65
CA GLU A 153 -14.06 19.44 2.03
C GLU A 153 -14.77 18.50 3.03
N ALA A 154 -15.00 17.25 2.64
CA ALA A 154 -15.63 16.26 3.50
C ALA A 154 -14.91 14.91 3.38
N VAL A 155 -15.32 13.94 4.21
CA VAL A 155 -14.84 12.57 4.16
C VAL A 155 -15.17 11.95 2.81
N ASN A 156 -14.19 11.27 2.22
CA ASN A 156 -14.39 10.42 1.05
C ASN A 156 -14.22 8.96 1.45
N HIS A 157 -15.20 8.13 1.10
CA HIS A 157 -15.08 6.69 1.19
C HIS A 157 -14.40 6.16 -0.08
N LEU A 158 -13.25 5.52 0.06
CA LEU A 158 -12.47 4.94 -1.04
C LEU A 158 -12.58 3.43 -1.01
N ARG A 159 -12.74 2.82 -2.20
CA ARG A 159 -12.69 1.38 -2.37
C ARG A 159 -11.83 1.02 -3.58
N ALA A 160 -10.92 0.09 -3.40
CA ALA A 160 -10.07 -0.51 -4.42
C ALA A 160 -10.34 -2.02 -4.50
N ASP A 161 -10.80 -2.52 -5.64
CA ASP A 161 -10.91 -3.95 -5.91
C ASP A 161 -9.69 -4.39 -6.73
N CYS A 162 -8.88 -5.31 -6.20
CA CYS A 162 -7.72 -5.92 -6.84
C CYS A 162 -8.00 -7.41 -7.03
N THR A 163 -8.62 -7.80 -8.16
CA THR A 163 -9.12 -9.16 -8.42
C THR A 163 -8.57 -9.71 -9.73
N GLY A 164 -7.82 -10.80 -9.67
CA GLY A 164 -7.10 -11.33 -10.83
C GLY A 164 -6.20 -10.28 -11.45
N ASN A 165 -6.46 -9.91 -12.72
CA ASN A 165 -5.74 -8.84 -13.41
C ASN A 165 -6.52 -7.52 -13.42
N SER A 166 -7.71 -7.48 -12.82
CA SER A 166 -8.59 -6.31 -12.82
C SER A 166 -8.37 -5.45 -11.59
N LEU A 167 -8.22 -4.16 -11.81
CA LEU A 167 -8.09 -3.11 -10.80
C LEU A 167 -9.26 -2.16 -10.98
N THR A 168 -10.12 -2.01 -9.96
CA THR A 168 -11.31 -1.15 -10.05
C THR A 168 -11.32 -0.17 -8.88
N PHE A 169 -11.61 1.09 -9.16
CA PHE A 169 -11.64 2.16 -8.17
C PHE A 169 -13.03 2.75 -8.01
N TYR A 170 -13.45 2.93 -6.77
CA TYR A 170 -14.72 3.55 -6.38
C TYR A 170 -14.44 4.71 -5.42
N ILE A 171 -15.19 5.78 -5.60
CA ILE A 171 -15.19 6.96 -4.72
C ILE A 171 -16.63 7.19 -4.29
N ASN A 172 -16.87 7.23 -2.97
CA ASN A 172 -18.20 7.43 -2.39
C ASN A 172 -19.26 6.48 -2.99
N TYR A 173 -18.85 5.19 -3.16
CA TYR A 173 -19.64 4.08 -3.71
C TYR A 173 -19.82 4.07 -5.24
N ASP A 174 -19.43 5.11 -5.97
CA ASP A 174 -19.50 5.20 -7.41
C ASP A 174 -18.19 4.70 -8.06
N GLN A 175 -18.32 3.81 -9.05
CA GLN A 175 -17.17 3.34 -9.81
C GLN A 175 -16.65 4.46 -10.73
N VAL A 176 -15.40 4.88 -10.54
CA VAL A 176 -14.79 5.96 -11.33
C VAL A 176 -13.82 5.46 -12.38
N ALA A 177 -13.18 4.31 -12.14
CA ALA A 177 -12.20 3.76 -13.08
C ALA A 177 -12.07 2.25 -12.98
N SER A 178 -11.56 1.64 -14.07
CA SER A 178 -11.00 0.28 -14.06
C SER A 178 -9.78 0.20 -14.99
N ALA A 179 -8.84 -0.69 -14.65
CA ALA A 179 -7.66 -0.96 -15.44
C ALA A 179 -7.33 -2.46 -15.40
N GLN A 180 -6.50 -2.92 -16.35
CA GLN A 180 -5.97 -4.29 -16.39
C GLN A 180 -4.45 -4.22 -16.29
N ASP A 181 -3.87 -4.99 -15.37
CA ASP A 181 -2.41 -5.13 -15.25
C ASP A 181 -2.07 -6.50 -14.64
N THR A 182 -0.87 -7.00 -14.89
CA THR A 182 -0.47 -8.38 -14.52
C THR A 182 0.84 -8.43 -13.72
N ASP A 183 1.44 -7.29 -13.40
CA ASP A 183 2.78 -7.24 -12.80
C ASP A 183 2.79 -7.78 -11.37
N PHE A 184 1.76 -7.47 -10.58
CA PHE A 184 1.65 -7.94 -9.21
C PHE A 184 0.41 -8.82 -9.02
N LYS A 185 0.53 -9.93 -8.27
CA LYS A 185 -0.56 -10.89 -8.03
C LYS A 185 -1.01 -10.99 -6.59
N ASN A 186 -0.10 -10.74 -5.66
CA ASN A 186 -0.32 -10.74 -4.22
C ASN A 186 0.59 -9.71 -3.56
N GLY A 187 0.41 -9.48 -2.30
CA GLY A 187 1.20 -8.56 -1.48
C GLY A 187 0.36 -7.88 -0.43
N ASP A 188 0.96 -6.92 0.26
CA ASP A 188 0.28 -6.18 1.30
C ASP A 188 -0.69 -5.14 0.71
N VAL A 189 -1.52 -4.60 1.57
CA VAL A 189 -2.44 -3.50 1.32
C VAL A 189 -2.05 -2.32 2.19
N GLY A 190 -2.57 -1.12 1.92
CA GLY A 190 -2.23 -0.01 2.80
C GLY A 190 -2.84 1.31 2.41
N LEU A 191 -2.42 2.31 3.17
CA LEU A 191 -2.78 3.71 3.03
C LEU A 191 -1.58 4.51 2.52
N LEU A 192 -1.84 5.49 1.68
CA LEU A 192 -0.80 6.40 1.20
C LEU A 192 -1.28 7.85 1.17
N ALA A 193 -0.35 8.76 1.44
CA ALA A 193 -0.53 10.18 1.20
C ALA A 193 0.72 10.77 0.55
N GLY A 194 0.55 11.88 -0.19
CA GLY A 194 1.66 12.52 -0.87
C GLY A 194 1.40 13.97 -1.22
N ALA A 195 2.48 14.70 -1.36
CA ALA A 195 2.50 16.08 -1.83
C ALA A 195 2.98 16.14 -3.27
N PHE A 196 2.37 17.01 -4.07
CA PHE A 196 2.93 17.47 -5.32
C PHE A 196 3.95 18.59 -5.05
N SER A 197 3.80 19.74 -5.68
CA SER A 197 4.75 20.84 -5.56
C SER A 197 4.76 21.54 -4.20
N GLN A 198 3.72 21.38 -3.38
CA GLN A 198 3.57 22.05 -2.09
C GLN A 198 3.51 21.04 -0.95
N ALA A 199 4.37 21.23 0.06
CA ALA A 199 4.36 20.47 1.30
C ALA A 199 3.17 20.82 2.21
N GLY A 200 3.01 20.07 3.31
CA GLY A 200 1.98 20.34 4.32
C GLY A 200 0.68 19.57 4.09
N VAL A 201 0.66 18.59 3.20
CA VAL A 201 -0.48 17.68 3.04
C VAL A 201 -0.69 16.92 4.34
N ASP A 202 -1.88 17.04 4.93
CA ASP A 202 -2.24 16.47 6.22
C ASP A 202 -3.59 15.78 6.10
N VAL A 203 -3.60 14.47 6.24
CA VAL A 203 -4.78 13.62 6.01
C VAL A 203 -4.97 12.64 7.16
N LEU A 204 -6.23 12.31 7.42
CA LEU A 204 -6.65 11.31 8.40
C LEU A 204 -7.40 10.21 7.68
N PHE A 205 -7.03 8.97 7.94
CA PHE A 205 -7.72 7.77 7.49
C PHE A 205 -8.44 7.11 8.65
N ASP A 206 -9.57 6.45 8.34
CA ASP A 206 -10.34 5.68 9.30
C ASP A 206 -11.05 4.50 8.62
N HIS A 207 -11.65 3.59 9.41
CA HIS A 207 -12.46 2.45 8.93
C HIS A 207 -11.76 1.61 7.85
N PHE A 208 -10.47 1.30 8.03
CA PHE A 208 -9.72 0.49 7.08
C PHE A 208 -10.17 -0.96 7.11
N THR A 209 -10.63 -1.48 5.98
CA THR A 209 -11.15 -2.86 5.89
C THR A 209 -10.63 -3.56 4.63
N VAL A 210 -10.24 -4.82 4.79
CA VAL A 210 -9.85 -5.73 3.71
C VAL A 210 -10.86 -6.86 3.65
N ILE A 211 -11.48 -7.06 2.49
CA ILE A 211 -12.59 -7.97 2.28
C ILE A 211 -12.22 -8.96 1.17
N GLN A 212 -12.63 -10.22 1.31
CA GLN A 212 -12.59 -11.21 0.23
C GLN A 212 -13.58 -10.79 -0.86
N PRO A 213 -13.15 -10.55 -2.12
CA PRO A 213 -14.04 -10.16 -3.21
C PRO A 213 -14.99 -11.26 -3.66
#